data_b833d5093f8cead75cf699077073453f
#
_entry.id   b833d5093f8cead75cf699077073453f
#
_cell.length_a   1.000
_cell.length_b   1.000
_cell.length_c   1.000
_cell.angle_alpha   90.00
_cell.angle_beta   90.00
_cell.angle_gamma   90.00
#
_symmetry.space_group_name_H-M   'P 1'
#
loop_
_entity.id
_entity.type
_entity.pdbx_description
1 polymer ?
#
loop_
_entity_poly.entity_id
_entity_poly.type
_entity_poly.pdbx_seq_one_letter_code
_entity_poly.pdbx_strand_id
1 'polypeptide(L)'
;LLYSQRGAKESYDPFKYNTSLHYVDIPLLIHYVDTRGGLTFGAGVQYGRLFKINEDWGLPPQIIQSFERPVDGVLPSFNKNDFSVVADIRFTVWEKFKFSFRYQYSLLPIRDDVWFYNGYPAGTKEFQSWSRDFKNNYMSFRIIYMINERSSRELDRNINKTSY
;
A
#
# COMPACT_ATOMS: atom_id res chain seq x y z
N LEU A 1 -6.07 11.19 -9.24
CA LEU A 1 -5.84 11.51 -7.84
C LEU A 1 -6.61 10.53 -6.97
N LEU A 2 -5.94 9.86 -6.04
CA LEU A 2 -6.55 8.88 -5.15
C LEU A 2 -6.21 9.24 -3.70
N TYR A 3 -7.14 8.97 -2.80
CA TYR A 3 -6.86 8.93 -1.37
C TYR A 3 -6.58 7.50 -0.97
N SER A 4 -5.52 7.27 -0.18
CA SER A 4 -5.22 5.97 0.39
C SER A 4 -4.85 6.09 1.87
N GLN A 5 -5.33 5.12 2.63
CA GLN A 5 -4.93 4.92 4.01
C GLN A 5 -4.11 3.65 4.07
N ARG A 6 -2.90 3.76 4.59
CA ARG A 6 -1.94 2.67 4.74
C ARG A 6 -1.55 2.57 6.19
N GLY A 7 -1.17 1.41 6.65
CA GLY A 7 -0.76 1.28 8.04
C GLY A 7 -0.42 -0.14 8.42
N ALA A 8 0.06 -0.27 9.63
CA ALA A 8 0.35 -1.53 10.26
C ALA A 8 -0.26 -1.56 11.66
N LYS A 9 -0.74 -2.72 12.03
CA LYS A 9 -1.22 -2.98 13.38
C LYS A 9 -0.50 -4.20 13.92
N GLU A 10 0.16 -4.01 15.04
CA GLU A 10 0.75 -5.10 15.81
C GLU A 10 0.00 -5.26 17.11
N SER A 11 -0.41 -6.48 17.41
CA SER A 11 -1.22 -6.83 18.59
C SER A 11 -0.52 -7.86 19.45
N TYR A 12 0.78 -7.70 19.70
CA TYR A 12 1.49 -8.56 20.62
C TYR A 12 1.41 -7.96 22.03
N ASP A 13 0.73 -8.64 22.94
CA ASP A 13 0.60 -8.17 24.33
C ASP A 13 1.95 -8.31 25.07
N PRO A 14 2.50 -7.27 25.74
CA PRO A 14 1.88 -5.98 26.07
C PRO A 14 2.03 -4.88 25.00
N PHE A 15 2.67 -5.16 23.88
CA PHE A 15 3.04 -4.16 22.87
C PHE A 15 1.95 -4.02 21.82
N LYS A 16 1.14 -2.97 21.91
CA LYS A 16 0.16 -2.61 20.87
C LYS A 16 0.68 -1.41 20.12
N TYR A 17 0.98 -1.59 18.85
CA TYR A 17 1.34 -0.51 17.95
C TYR A 17 0.34 -0.43 16.80
N ASN A 18 -0.20 0.75 16.57
CA ASN A 18 -1.12 1.00 15.47
C ASN A 18 -0.69 2.27 14.75
N THR A 19 -0.33 2.14 13.50
CA THR A 19 0.04 3.27 12.64
C THR A 19 -0.94 3.37 11.48
N SER A 20 -1.42 4.59 11.23
CA SER A 20 -2.27 4.91 10.09
C SER A 20 -1.71 6.13 9.38
N LEU A 21 -1.30 5.94 8.13
CA LEU A 21 -0.68 6.91 7.26
C LEU A 21 -1.65 7.27 6.13
N HIS A 22 -1.95 8.55 5.97
CA HIS A 22 -2.90 9.04 4.98
C HIS A 22 -2.16 9.72 3.83
N TYR A 23 -2.37 9.21 2.62
CA TYR A 23 -1.72 9.66 1.40
C TYR A 23 -2.69 10.22 0.38
N VAL A 24 -2.20 11.17 -0.38
CA VAL A 24 -2.76 11.55 -1.68
C VAL A 24 -1.84 10.97 -2.75
N ASP A 25 -2.40 10.13 -3.61
CA ASP A 25 -1.66 9.35 -4.59
C ASP A 25 -1.99 9.78 -6.01
N ILE A 26 -0.96 9.82 -6.85
CA ILE A 26 -1.04 10.05 -8.29
C ILE A 26 -0.48 8.80 -9.00
N PRO A 27 -1.34 7.87 -9.42
CA PRO A 27 -0.93 6.70 -10.18
C PRO A 27 -0.79 7.04 -11.67
N LEU A 28 0.23 6.48 -12.31
CA LEU A 28 0.42 6.45 -13.76
C LEU A 28 0.61 4.99 -14.17
N LEU A 29 -0.40 4.42 -14.86
CA LEU A 29 -0.43 3.02 -15.25
C LEU A 29 -0.68 2.88 -16.75
N ILE A 30 -0.01 1.91 -17.35
CA ILE A 30 -0.28 1.42 -18.70
C ILE A 30 -1.09 0.13 -18.54
N HIS A 31 -2.18 0.02 -19.30
CA HIS A 31 -3.05 -1.15 -19.28
C HIS A 31 -3.05 -1.88 -20.62
N TYR A 32 -2.85 -3.18 -20.56
CA TYR A 32 -3.08 -4.10 -21.68
C TYR A 32 -4.45 -4.76 -21.47
N VAL A 33 -5.33 -4.62 -22.44
CA VAL A 33 -6.71 -5.15 -22.40
C VAL A 33 -6.83 -6.33 -23.33
N ASP A 34 -7.08 -7.51 -22.78
CA ASP A 34 -7.51 -8.66 -23.55
C ASP A 34 -9.04 -8.66 -23.67
N THR A 35 -9.52 -8.26 -24.83
CA THR A 35 -10.96 -8.16 -25.12
C THR A 35 -11.65 -9.52 -25.22
N ARG A 36 -10.91 -10.60 -25.50
CA ARG A 36 -11.47 -11.96 -25.62
C ARG A 36 -11.73 -12.60 -24.26
N GLY A 37 -10.76 -12.46 -23.36
CA GLY A 37 -10.85 -13.05 -22.02
C GLY A 37 -11.48 -12.14 -20.97
N GLY A 38 -11.75 -10.87 -21.28
CA GLY A 38 -12.23 -9.90 -20.29
C GLY A 38 -11.19 -9.56 -19.22
N LEU A 39 -9.90 -9.81 -19.52
CA LEU A 39 -8.78 -9.55 -18.64
C LEU A 39 -8.13 -8.21 -18.98
N THR A 40 -7.69 -7.52 -17.97
CA THR A 40 -6.87 -6.30 -18.12
C THR A 40 -5.69 -6.40 -17.17
N PHE A 41 -4.50 -6.25 -17.71
CA PHE A 41 -3.26 -6.17 -16.94
C PHE A 41 -2.77 -4.72 -16.94
N GLY A 42 -2.43 -4.21 -15.77
CA GLY A 42 -1.88 -2.88 -15.60
C GLY A 42 -0.54 -2.93 -14.90
N ALA A 43 0.39 -2.12 -15.36
CA ALA A 43 1.65 -1.89 -14.67
C ALA A 43 2.02 -0.42 -14.74
N GLY A 44 2.71 0.07 -13.73
CA GLY A 44 3.12 1.47 -13.72
C GLY A 44 3.75 1.90 -12.40
N VAL A 45 3.74 3.20 -12.21
CA VAL A 45 4.31 3.86 -11.03
C VAL A 45 3.26 4.71 -10.33
N GLN A 46 3.48 4.95 -9.07
CA GLN A 46 2.61 5.80 -8.26
C GLN A 46 3.46 6.68 -7.37
N TYR A 47 3.16 7.98 -7.37
CA TYR A 47 3.70 8.93 -6.43
C TYR A 47 2.66 9.17 -5.34
N GLY A 48 3.07 9.08 -4.08
CA GLY A 48 2.26 9.33 -2.89
C GLY A 48 2.82 10.46 -2.04
N ARG A 49 1.95 11.36 -1.60
CA ARG A 49 2.29 12.41 -0.64
C ARG A 49 1.58 12.17 0.67
N LEU A 50 2.35 11.97 1.73
CA LEU A 50 1.85 11.82 3.09
C LEU A 50 1.40 13.17 3.62
N PHE A 51 0.17 13.27 4.14
CA PHE A 51 -0.38 14.50 4.71
C PHE A 51 -0.87 14.36 6.14
N LYS A 52 -1.17 13.13 6.59
CA LYS A 52 -1.60 12.89 7.96
C LYS A 52 -1.04 11.57 8.48
N ILE A 53 -0.58 11.61 9.73
CA ILE A 53 -0.03 10.48 10.48
C ILE A 53 -0.86 10.34 11.75
N ASN A 54 -1.33 9.13 12.02
CA ASN A 54 -1.89 8.77 13.31
C ASN A 54 -1.09 7.57 13.83
N GLU A 55 -0.35 7.77 14.89
CA GLU A 55 0.37 6.71 15.61
C GLU A 55 -0.26 6.55 16.99
N ASP A 56 -0.57 5.32 17.35
CA ASP A 56 -1.08 4.96 18.67
C ASP A 56 -0.18 3.86 19.24
N TRP A 57 0.47 4.21 20.33
CA TRP A 57 1.34 3.33 21.07
C TRP A 57 0.62 2.90 22.34
N GLY A 58 0.32 1.60 22.47
CA GLY A 58 -0.34 1.06 23.67
C GLY A 58 0.52 1.09 24.94
N LEU A 59 1.75 1.61 24.87
CA LEU A 59 2.67 1.79 25.99
C LEU A 59 3.05 3.26 26.17
N PRO A 60 3.34 3.68 27.40
CA PRO A 60 3.82 5.03 27.66
C PRO A 60 5.11 5.33 26.88
N PRO A 61 5.28 6.55 26.36
CA PRO A 61 6.44 6.95 25.56
C PRO A 61 7.80 6.65 26.22
N GLN A 62 7.85 6.66 27.54
CA GLN A 62 9.06 6.38 28.32
C GLN A 62 9.55 4.93 28.18
N ILE A 63 8.63 3.97 27.99
CA ILE A 63 8.99 2.55 27.78
C ILE A 63 9.40 2.33 26.33
N ILE A 64 8.77 3.03 25.37
CA ILE A 64 9.11 2.97 23.96
C ILE A 64 10.54 3.50 23.75
N GLN A 65 10.91 4.59 24.40
CA GLN A 65 12.26 5.15 24.35
C GLN A 65 13.36 4.20 24.86
N SER A 66 13.02 3.21 25.67
CA SER A 66 13.98 2.19 26.11
C SER A 66 14.20 1.06 25.11
N PHE A 67 13.28 0.87 24.14
CA PHE A 67 13.37 -0.17 23.11
C PHE A 67 13.79 0.36 21.73
N GLU A 68 13.47 1.60 21.43
CA GLU A 68 13.86 2.27 20.20
C GLU A 68 14.75 3.46 20.56
N ARG A 69 16.06 3.28 20.62
CA ARG A 69 16.98 4.40 20.77
C ARG A 69 17.54 4.79 19.39
N PRO A 70 17.10 5.91 18.82
CA PRO A 70 17.97 6.72 18.02
C PRO A 70 19.06 7.28 18.94
N VAL A 71 20.24 7.52 18.40
CA VAL A 71 21.39 8.07 19.13
C VAL A 71 21.02 9.38 19.86
N ASP A 72 19.91 10.05 19.45
CA ASP A 72 19.41 11.32 19.98
C ASP A 72 18.01 11.24 20.64
N GLY A 73 17.48 10.06 20.89
CA GLY A 73 16.20 9.90 21.61
C GLY A 73 14.92 10.28 20.84
N VAL A 74 15.02 10.58 19.56
CA VAL A 74 13.88 10.95 18.69
C VAL A 74 13.67 9.88 17.64
N LEU A 75 12.45 9.32 17.55
CA LEU A 75 12.09 8.44 16.46
C LEU A 75 12.23 9.18 15.12
N PRO A 76 12.86 8.57 14.10
CA PRO A 76 12.94 9.19 12.79
C PRO A 76 11.54 9.51 12.26
N SER A 77 11.39 10.72 11.72
CA SER A 77 10.11 11.16 11.16
C SER A 77 9.75 10.36 9.91
N PHE A 78 8.46 10.20 9.64
CA PHE A 78 8.02 9.61 8.39
C PHE A 78 8.37 10.48 7.18
N ASN A 79 8.88 9.85 6.14
CA ASN A 79 9.10 10.50 4.86
C ASN A 79 7.76 10.90 4.24
N LYS A 80 7.68 12.16 3.80
CA LYS A 80 6.45 12.71 3.22
C LYS A 80 6.17 12.23 1.81
N ASN A 81 7.19 11.71 1.12
CA ASN A 81 7.10 11.26 -0.27
C ASN A 81 7.25 9.75 -0.33
N ASP A 82 6.40 9.11 -1.09
CA ASP A 82 6.47 7.69 -1.42
C ASP A 82 6.45 7.52 -2.94
N PHE A 83 7.35 6.70 -3.46
CA PHE A 83 7.40 6.35 -4.86
C PHE A 83 7.34 4.83 -4.98
N SER A 84 6.34 4.34 -5.69
CA SER A 84 6.01 2.92 -5.71
C SER A 84 5.85 2.40 -7.14
N VAL A 85 6.15 1.12 -7.35
CA VAL A 85 5.71 0.37 -8.53
C VAL A 85 4.39 -0.30 -8.23
N VAL A 86 3.55 -0.39 -9.26
CA VAL A 86 2.18 -0.92 -9.14
C VAL A 86 1.94 -1.95 -10.23
N ALA A 87 1.39 -3.10 -9.85
CA ALA A 87 0.83 -4.09 -10.74
C ALA A 87 -0.68 -4.24 -10.45
N ASP A 88 -1.49 -4.31 -11.51
CA ASP A 88 -2.95 -4.34 -11.42
C ASP A 88 -3.47 -5.40 -12.38
N ILE A 89 -4.34 -6.28 -11.89
CA ILE A 89 -5.05 -7.26 -12.70
C ILE A 89 -6.54 -7.05 -12.50
N ARG A 90 -7.30 -6.91 -13.59
CA ARG A 90 -8.75 -6.82 -13.57
C ARG A 90 -9.35 -7.91 -14.41
N PHE A 91 -10.43 -8.49 -13.95
CA PHE A 91 -11.20 -9.46 -14.70
C PHE A 91 -12.69 -9.17 -14.58
N THR A 92 -13.36 -9.32 -15.71
CA THR A 92 -14.79 -9.15 -15.81
C THR A 92 -15.46 -10.46 -15.49
N VAL A 93 -16.25 -10.51 -14.42
CA VAL A 93 -16.97 -11.73 -14.00
C VAL A 93 -18.38 -11.74 -14.59
N TRP A 94 -19.03 -10.58 -14.64
CA TRP A 94 -20.33 -10.36 -15.28
C TRP A 94 -20.28 -9.08 -16.09
N GLU A 95 -21.25 -8.87 -16.96
CA GLU A 95 -21.32 -7.71 -17.86
C GLU A 95 -21.07 -6.35 -17.17
N LYS A 96 -21.46 -6.23 -15.89
CA LYS A 96 -21.35 -5.00 -15.12
C LYS A 96 -20.40 -5.07 -13.93
N PHE A 97 -19.86 -6.26 -13.61
CA PHE A 97 -19.00 -6.43 -12.46
C PHE A 97 -17.59 -6.79 -12.88
N LYS A 98 -16.64 -5.97 -12.45
CA LYS A 98 -15.20 -6.22 -12.61
C LYS A 98 -14.56 -6.34 -11.22
N PHE A 99 -13.68 -7.30 -11.08
CA PHE A 99 -12.82 -7.43 -9.92
C PHE A 99 -11.43 -6.93 -10.29
N SER A 100 -10.79 -6.20 -9.39
CA SER A 100 -9.43 -5.73 -9.56
C SER A 100 -8.61 -6.15 -8.35
N PHE A 101 -7.48 -6.73 -8.63
CA PHE A 101 -6.43 -7.01 -7.67
C PHE A 101 -5.24 -6.14 -8.01
N ARG A 102 -4.74 -5.38 -7.03
CA ARG A 102 -3.58 -4.51 -7.17
C ARG A 102 -2.56 -4.81 -6.12
N TYR A 103 -1.32 -4.94 -6.55
CA TYR A 103 -0.14 -5.01 -5.70
C TYR A 103 0.68 -3.73 -5.87
N GLN A 104 1.13 -3.16 -4.76
CA GLN A 104 1.98 -1.99 -4.73
C GLN A 104 3.21 -2.26 -3.87
N TYR A 105 4.37 -1.88 -4.40
CA TYR A 105 5.66 -1.99 -3.73
C TYR A 105 6.34 -0.62 -3.70
N SER A 106 6.60 -0.10 -2.50
CA SER A 106 7.31 1.16 -2.29
C SER A 106 8.81 0.98 -2.56
N LEU A 107 9.36 1.84 -3.40
CA LEU A 107 10.79 1.87 -3.69
C LEU A 107 11.56 2.68 -2.65
N LEU A 108 10.92 3.73 -2.12
CA LEU A 108 11.49 4.57 -1.09
C LEU A 108 11.05 4.09 0.30
N PRO A 109 11.94 4.18 1.30
CA PRO A 109 11.53 3.93 2.67
C PRO A 109 10.57 5.03 3.14
N ILE A 110 9.56 4.64 3.90
CA ILE A 110 8.64 5.56 4.56
C ILE A 110 9.21 6.09 5.88
N ARG A 111 10.15 5.34 6.44
CA ARG A 111 10.91 5.69 7.64
C ARG A 111 12.27 5.05 7.51
N ASP A 112 13.32 5.86 7.60
CA ASP A 112 14.71 5.44 7.47
C ASP A 112 15.29 5.15 8.84
N ASP A 113 16.27 4.24 8.89
CA ASP A 113 17.13 4.00 10.05
C ASP A 113 16.38 3.82 11.38
N VAL A 114 15.34 2.99 11.38
CA VAL A 114 14.69 2.59 12.64
C VAL A 114 15.56 1.57 13.35
N TRP A 115 16.08 1.95 14.51
CA TRP A 115 16.97 1.12 15.30
C TRP A 115 16.19 0.22 16.26
N PHE A 116 16.54 -1.06 16.24
CA PHE A 116 16.03 -2.07 17.16
C PHE A 116 17.16 -2.52 18.08
N TYR A 117 16.81 -2.72 19.33
CA TYR A 117 17.74 -3.21 20.35
C TYR A 117 17.20 -4.52 20.90
N ASN A 118 17.98 -5.57 20.76
CA ASN A 118 17.72 -6.80 21.50
C ASN A 118 18.54 -6.71 22.79
N GLY A 119 17.89 -6.91 23.94
CA GLY A 119 18.61 -6.95 25.21
C GLY A 119 19.75 -7.97 25.17
N TYR A 120 20.57 -7.99 26.20
CA TYR A 120 21.68 -8.94 26.29
C TYR A 120 21.20 -10.37 26.08
N PRO A 121 21.61 -11.07 25.00
CA PRO A 121 21.31 -12.49 24.86
C PRO A 121 21.88 -13.23 26.07
N ALA A 122 21.16 -14.21 26.60
CA ALA A 122 21.60 -14.97 27.76
C ALA A 122 23.01 -15.55 27.53
N GLY A 123 23.97 -15.10 28.36
CA GLY A 123 25.36 -15.53 28.28
C GLY A 123 26.28 -14.62 27.48
N THR A 124 25.84 -13.51 26.92
CA THR A 124 26.66 -12.52 26.25
C THR A 124 26.61 -11.18 27.00
N LYS A 125 27.72 -10.44 27.01
CA LYS A 125 27.76 -9.05 27.50
C LYS A 125 27.63 -8.03 26.36
N GLU A 126 27.35 -8.50 25.15
CA GLU A 126 27.29 -7.68 23.96
C GLU A 126 25.83 -7.27 23.68
N PHE A 127 25.66 -5.98 23.55
CA PHE A 127 24.38 -5.35 23.17
C PHE A 127 24.24 -5.44 21.65
N GLN A 128 23.20 -6.13 21.17
CA GLN A 128 22.94 -6.22 19.75
C GLN A 128 21.95 -5.14 19.30
N SER A 129 22.37 -4.36 18.33
CA SER A 129 21.52 -3.37 17.67
C SER A 129 21.54 -3.55 16.16
N TRP A 130 20.42 -3.30 15.49
CA TRP A 130 20.34 -3.30 14.04
C TRP A 130 19.37 -2.21 13.59
N SER A 131 19.58 -1.64 12.40
CA SER A 131 18.65 -0.71 11.79
C SER A 131 17.87 -1.37 10.66
N ARG A 132 16.66 -0.88 10.41
CA ARG A 132 15.82 -1.33 9.32
C ARG A 132 15.02 -0.16 8.76
N ASP A 133 14.95 -0.12 7.42
CA ASP A 133 14.06 0.79 6.71
C ASP A 133 12.66 0.20 6.59
N PHE A 134 11.66 1.00 6.86
CA PHE A 134 10.27 0.62 6.63
C PHE A 134 9.81 1.05 5.26
N LYS A 135 9.17 0.14 4.53
CA LYS A 135 8.59 0.38 3.20
C LYS A 135 7.10 0.05 3.18
N ASN A 136 6.34 0.78 2.39
CA ASN A 136 4.93 0.50 2.16
C ASN A 136 4.75 -0.57 1.10
N ASN A 137 4.29 -1.75 1.52
CA ASN A 137 3.89 -2.79 0.59
C ASN A 137 2.46 -3.18 0.91
N TYR A 138 1.58 -3.13 -0.08
CA TYR A 138 0.21 -3.54 0.17
C TYR A 138 -0.47 -4.16 -1.06
N MET A 139 -1.49 -4.93 -0.77
CA MET A 139 -2.41 -5.51 -1.74
C MET A 139 -3.79 -4.90 -1.55
N SER A 140 -4.49 -4.65 -2.62
CA SER A 140 -5.87 -4.17 -2.57
C SER A 140 -6.77 -4.93 -3.52
N PHE A 141 -8.00 -5.20 -3.04
CA PHE A 141 -9.08 -5.76 -3.83
C PHE A 141 -10.12 -4.68 -4.06
N ARG A 142 -10.67 -4.62 -5.27
CA ARG A 142 -11.76 -3.72 -5.61
C ARG A 142 -12.83 -4.46 -6.39
N ILE A 143 -14.06 -4.12 -6.06
CA ILE A 143 -15.22 -4.51 -6.84
C ILE A 143 -15.67 -3.26 -7.58
N ILE A 144 -15.73 -3.32 -8.90
CA ILE A 144 -16.09 -2.21 -9.76
C ILE A 144 -17.43 -2.56 -10.41
N TYR A 145 -18.45 -1.73 -10.17
CA TYR A 145 -19.74 -1.82 -10.83
C TYR A 145 -19.86 -0.75 -11.90
N MET A 146 -20.14 -1.16 -13.14
CA MET A 146 -20.25 -0.28 -14.29
C MET A 146 -21.71 0.13 -14.51
N ILE A 147 -22.00 1.41 -14.28
CA ILE A 147 -23.40 1.90 -14.33
C ILE A 147 -23.84 2.16 -15.78
N ASN A 148 -22.96 2.56 -16.67
CA ASN A 148 -23.34 3.09 -18.00
C ASN A 148 -22.48 2.57 -19.15
N GLU A 149 -21.88 1.37 -19.01
CA GLU A 149 -21.15 0.74 -20.12
C GLU A 149 -22.16 0.00 -21.01
N ARG A 150 -22.28 0.42 -22.26
CA ARG A 150 -22.98 -0.39 -23.27
C ARG A 150 -22.15 -1.65 -23.48
N SER A 151 -22.79 -2.81 -23.37
CA SER A 151 -22.07 -4.06 -23.59
C SER A 151 -21.51 -4.09 -25.02
N SER A 152 -20.33 -4.64 -25.20
CA SER A 152 -19.71 -4.80 -26.54
C SER A 152 -20.68 -5.51 -27.51
N ARG A 153 -21.54 -6.40 -26.99
CA ARG A 153 -22.57 -7.10 -27.75
C ARG A 153 -23.69 -6.18 -28.27
N GLU A 154 -24.01 -5.10 -27.56
CA GLU A 154 -24.99 -4.10 -28.04
C GLU A 154 -24.38 -3.21 -29.12
N LEU A 155 -23.11 -2.89 -29.03
CA LEU A 155 -22.39 -2.18 -30.08
C LEU A 155 -22.32 -3.01 -31.37
N ASP A 156 -21.98 -4.29 -31.29
CA ASP A 156 -21.94 -5.19 -32.46
C ASP A 156 -23.32 -5.40 -33.08
N ARG A 157 -24.39 -5.48 -32.27
CA ARG A 157 -25.78 -5.56 -32.79
C ARG A 157 -26.21 -4.29 -33.53
N ASN A 158 -25.77 -3.13 -33.06
CA ASN A 158 -26.14 -1.87 -33.71
C ASN A 158 -25.37 -1.64 -35.01
N ILE A 159 -24.09 -2.06 -35.07
CA ILE A 159 -23.29 -1.99 -36.30
C ILE A 159 -23.90 -2.90 -37.36
N ASN A 160 -24.33 -4.12 -37.01
CA ASN A 160 -24.95 -5.07 -37.94
C ASN A 160 -26.36 -4.67 -38.38
N LYS A 161 -27.09 -3.82 -37.64
CA LYS A 161 -28.41 -3.30 -38.03
C LYS A 161 -28.36 -2.10 -38.97
N THR A 162 -27.22 -1.37 -39.01
CA THR A 162 -27.02 -0.21 -39.88
C THR A 162 -26.42 -0.56 -41.23
N SER A 163 -26.13 -1.85 -41.48
CA SER A 163 -25.52 -2.35 -42.72
C SER A 163 -26.54 -2.95 -43.71
N TYR A 164 -27.84 -2.61 -43.61
CA TYR A 164 -28.88 -3.00 -44.57
C TYR A 164 -29.59 -1.75 -45.10
#